data_b1b922ca494d7be582ec1e1a7054db36
#
_entry.id   b1b922ca494d7be582ec1e1a7054db36
#
_cell.length_a   1.000
_cell.length_b   1.000
_cell.length_c   1.000
_cell.angle_alpha   90.00
_cell.angle_beta   90.00
_cell.angle_gamma   90.00
#
_symmetry.space_group_name_H-M   'P 1'
#
loop_
_entity.id
_entity.type
_entity.pdbx_description
1 polymer ?
#
loop_
_entity_poly.entity_id
_entity_poly.type
_entity_poly.pdbx_seq_one_letter_code
_entity_poly.pdbx_strand_id
1 'polypeptide(L)'
;MIYGYARCSTNEKLQDIERQIRELKRQGATDETIYKEYESGTKTNRTELKKLLNAVDTGDTIIATEVSRFTRSTKQLCEIIEFVKENHIKLVLGTFIVDCSRELDPMTEGMLKMMGVFAELERNMISQRVKSGMENAKAKGKIIGRPSTTADDVPTIFYRHYPKYKNGEINKSELARLCSVSNPTVYKYLKIIEESN
;
A
#
# COMPACT_ATOMS: atom_id res chain seq x y z
N MET A 1 4.59 -28.57 6.12
CA MET A 1 4.76 -28.60 4.63
C MET A 1 5.81 -27.57 4.18
N ILE A 2 6.18 -27.56 2.86
CA ILE A 2 7.11 -26.56 2.32
C ILE A 2 6.37 -25.77 1.24
N TYR A 3 6.24 -24.47 1.45
CA TYR A 3 5.59 -23.54 0.54
C TYR A 3 6.60 -22.64 -0.16
N GLY A 4 6.51 -22.56 -1.48
CA GLY A 4 7.39 -21.75 -2.31
C GLY A 4 6.72 -20.46 -2.76
N TYR A 5 7.47 -19.36 -2.81
CA TYR A 5 7.01 -18.13 -3.43
C TYR A 5 7.97 -17.66 -4.50
N ALA A 6 7.43 -17.46 -5.71
CA ALA A 6 8.17 -16.96 -6.85
C ALA A 6 7.50 -15.67 -7.37
N ARG A 7 8.31 -14.63 -7.66
CA ARG A 7 7.81 -13.35 -8.15
C ARG A 7 8.66 -12.84 -9.32
N CYS A 8 7.98 -12.39 -10.38
CA CYS A 8 8.62 -11.61 -11.43
C CYS A 8 7.81 -10.35 -11.78
N SER A 9 8.47 -9.36 -12.36
CA SER A 9 7.78 -8.23 -12.99
C SER A 9 7.30 -8.66 -14.40
N THR A 10 6.24 -8.01 -14.91
CA THR A 10 5.74 -8.27 -16.27
C THR A 10 6.76 -7.94 -17.36
N ASN A 11 7.80 -7.16 -17.04
CA ASN A 11 8.91 -6.84 -17.94
C ASN A 11 10.09 -7.82 -17.83
N GLU A 12 10.10 -8.69 -16.81
CA GLU A 12 11.07 -9.76 -16.67
C GLU A 12 10.63 -10.95 -17.52
N LYS A 13 11.59 -11.56 -18.20
CA LYS A 13 11.32 -12.70 -19.08
C LYS A 13 10.76 -13.87 -18.27
N LEU A 14 9.82 -14.63 -18.84
CA LEU A 14 9.26 -15.87 -18.27
C LEU A 14 10.35 -16.84 -17.74
N GLN A 15 11.55 -16.79 -18.33
CA GLN A 15 12.71 -17.58 -17.92
C GLN A 15 13.15 -17.34 -16.47
N ASP A 16 12.93 -16.13 -15.88
CA ASP A 16 13.36 -15.87 -14.51
C ASP A 16 12.44 -16.53 -13.47
N ILE A 17 11.13 -16.55 -13.71
CA ILE A 17 10.21 -17.22 -12.79
C ILE A 17 10.37 -18.74 -12.85
N GLU A 18 10.64 -19.32 -14.04
CA GLU A 18 10.89 -20.75 -14.16
C GLU A 18 12.19 -21.18 -13.46
N ARG A 19 13.22 -20.32 -13.48
CA ARG A 19 14.44 -20.56 -12.71
C ARG A 19 14.13 -20.62 -11.22
N GLN A 20 13.37 -19.64 -10.71
CA GLN A 20 12.95 -19.62 -9.31
C GLN A 20 12.15 -20.88 -8.95
N ILE A 21 11.19 -21.29 -9.78
CA ILE A 21 10.38 -22.49 -9.54
C ILE A 21 11.26 -23.75 -9.46
N ARG A 22 12.23 -23.91 -10.37
CA ARG A 22 13.16 -25.07 -10.32
C ARG A 22 13.97 -25.07 -9.03
N GLU A 23 14.41 -23.92 -8.55
CA GLU A 23 15.17 -23.80 -7.29
C GLU A 23 14.30 -24.13 -6.08
N LEU A 24 13.06 -23.61 -6.02
CA LEU A 24 12.08 -23.91 -4.98
C LEU A 24 11.75 -25.41 -4.92
N LYS A 25 11.59 -26.05 -6.08
CA LYS A 25 11.38 -27.51 -6.17
C LYS A 25 12.58 -28.32 -5.65
N ARG A 26 13.80 -27.86 -5.89
CA ARG A 26 15.01 -28.50 -5.32
C ARG A 26 15.05 -28.40 -3.80
N GLN A 27 14.42 -27.36 -3.23
CA GLN A 27 14.30 -27.18 -1.79
C GLN A 27 13.07 -27.89 -1.20
N GLY A 28 12.32 -28.64 -1.98
CA GLY A 28 11.22 -29.50 -1.53
C GLY A 28 9.80 -28.94 -1.71
N ALA A 29 9.62 -27.78 -2.34
CA ALA A 29 8.29 -27.33 -2.72
C ALA A 29 7.74 -28.09 -3.92
N THR A 30 6.43 -28.26 -4.00
CA THR A 30 5.72 -28.91 -5.11
C THR A 30 5.00 -27.88 -5.98
N ASP A 31 4.51 -28.29 -7.13
CA ASP A 31 3.72 -27.38 -8.00
C ASP A 31 2.48 -26.85 -7.30
N GLU A 32 1.90 -27.61 -6.40
CA GLU A 32 0.70 -27.27 -5.62
C GLU A 32 0.98 -26.29 -4.50
N THR A 33 2.22 -26.28 -3.98
CA THR A 33 2.64 -25.40 -2.87
C THR A 33 3.44 -24.19 -3.32
N ILE A 34 3.67 -24.00 -4.64
CA ILE A 34 4.36 -22.84 -5.18
C ILE A 34 3.38 -21.77 -5.63
N TYR A 35 3.42 -20.62 -4.97
CA TYR A 35 2.64 -19.41 -5.29
C TYR A 35 3.42 -18.50 -6.23
N LYS A 36 2.83 -18.18 -7.39
CA LYS A 36 3.48 -17.45 -8.48
C LYS A 36 2.86 -16.07 -8.62
N GLU A 37 3.61 -15.01 -8.35
CA GLU A 37 3.16 -13.62 -8.43
C GLU A 37 3.71 -12.93 -9.67
N TYR A 38 2.82 -12.39 -10.50
CA TYR A 38 3.19 -11.57 -11.67
C TYR A 38 2.78 -10.12 -11.40
N GLU A 39 3.75 -9.22 -11.33
CA GLU A 39 3.49 -7.81 -11.04
C GLU A 39 3.49 -6.97 -12.31
N SER A 40 2.37 -6.28 -12.58
CA SER A 40 2.36 -5.13 -13.48
C SER A 40 2.71 -3.87 -12.69
N GLY A 41 3.62 -3.04 -13.20
CA GLY A 41 4.26 -1.93 -12.49
C GLY A 41 3.37 -0.94 -11.73
N THR A 42 2.04 -0.97 -11.92
CA THR A 42 1.06 -0.11 -11.27
C THR A 42 0.17 -0.82 -10.23
N LYS A 43 0.11 -2.15 -10.23
CA LYS A 43 -0.74 -2.90 -9.28
C LYS A 43 0.09 -3.51 -8.16
N THR A 44 -0.07 -2.97 -6.95
CA THR A 44 0.62 -3.41 -5.73
C THR A 44 -0.07 -4.58 -5.01
N ASN A 45 -1.11 -5.16 -5.60
CA ASN A 45 -1.90 -6.18 -4.93
C ASN A 45 -1.20 -7.55 -5.05
N ARG A 46 -0.56 -7.98 -3.96
CA ARG A 46 0.16 -9.27 -3.86
C ARG A 46 -0.80 -10.38 -3.43
N THR A 47 -1.68 -10.73 -4.34
CA THR A 47 -2.76 -11.71 -4.06
C THR A 47 -2.19 -13.09 -3.74
N GLU A 48 -1.15 -13.51 -4.46
CA GLU A 48 -0.57 -14.83 -4.27
C GLU A 48 0.24 -14.93 -2.97
N LEU A 49 0.95 -13.85 -2.57
CA LEU A 49 1.59 -13.81 -1.25
C LEU A 49 0.54 -13.90 -0.13
N LYS A 50 -0.57 -13.18 -0.25
CA LYS A 50 -1.64 -13.25 0.76
C LYS A 50 -2.25 -14.63 0.85
N LYS A 51 -2.46 -15.30 -0.29
CA LYS A 51 -2.95 -16.69 -0.31
C LYS A 51 -1.96 -17.63 0.38
N LEU A 52 -0.66 -17.48 0.11
CA LEU A 52 0.38 -18.27 0.75
C LEU A 52 0.36 -18.06 2.26
N LEU A 53 0.37 -16.81 2.74
CA LEU A 53 0.35 -16.51 4.18
C LEU A 53 -0.91 -17.03 4.89
N ASN A 54 -2.04 -17.13 4.18
CA ASN A 54 -3.27 -17.71 4.72
C ASN A 54 -3.31 -19.25 4.64
N ALA A 55 -2.45 -19.87 3.86
CA ALA A 55 -2.42 -21.33 3.67
C ALA A 55 -1.42 -22.05 4.56
N VAL A 56 -0.47 -21.32 5.14
CA VAL A 56 0.59 -21.90 5.99
C VAL A 56 0.10 -22.11 7.42
N ASP A 57 0.48 -23.24 7.99
CA ASP A 57 0.18 -23.63 9.37
C ASP A 57 1.46 -23.67 10.22
N THR A 58 1.28 -23.79 11.53
CA THR A 58 2.38 -23.96 12.50
C THR A 58 3.30 -25.12 12.14
N GLY A 59 4.60 -24.85 12.12
CA GLY A 59 5.64 -25.83 11.77
C GLY A 59 5.92 -25.95 10.28
N ASP A 60 5.21 -25.20 9.44
CA ASP A 60 5.48 -25.15 8.01
C ASP A 60 6.74 -24.33 7.68
N THR A 61 7.20 -24.48 6.44
CA THR A 61 8.35 -23.74 5.94
C THR A 61 7.94 -22.91 4.70
N ILE A 62 8.25 -21.62 4.74
CA ILE A 62 8.14 -20.74 3.58
C ILE A 62 9.51 -20.55 2.95
N ILE A 63 9.62 -20.75 1.64
CA ILE A 63 10.87 -20.57 0.91
C ILE A 63 10.71 -19.59 -0.26
N ALA A 64 11.72 -18.75 -0.48
CA ALA A 64 11.89 -17.95 -1.69
C ALA A 64 13.38 -17.88 -2.06
N THR A 65 13.68 -17.61 -3.34
CA THR A 65 15.08 -17.62 -3.80
C THR A 65 15.92 -16.49 -3.24
N GLU A 66 15.29 -15.37 -2.88
CA GLU A 66 15.96 -14.20 -2.29
C GLU A 66 14.96 -13.28 -1.58
N VAL A 67 15.45 -12.45 -0.66
CA VAL A 67 14.64 -11.49 0.10
C VAL A 67 13.89 -10.52 -0.83
N SER A 68 14.54 -10.05 -1.90
CA SER A 68 13.98 -9.08 -2.85
C SER A 68 12.77 -9.62 -3.62
N ARG A 69 12.65 -10.93 -3.78
CA ARG A 69 11.47 -11.58 -4.40
C ARG A 69 10.32 -11.69 -3.41
N PHE A 70 10.62 -11.86 -2.14
CA PHE A 70 9.63 -12.04 -1.09
C PHE A 70 9.11 -10.72 -0.50
N THR A 71 9.97 -9.71 -0.34
CA THR A 71 9.60 -8.40 0.21
C THR A 71 10.06 -7.25 -0.67
N ARG A 72 9.45 -6.08 -0.51
CA ARG A 72 9.78 -4.85 -1.25
C ARG A 72 10.38 -3.77 -0.36
N SER A 73 10.29 -3.93 0.94
CA SER A 73 10.79 -2.95 1.91
C SER A 73 11.17 -3.65 3.20
N THR A 74 12.04 -3.02 3.96
CA THR A 74 12.42 -3.46 5.30
C THR A 74 11.20 -3.59 6.22
N LYS A 75 10.26 -2.66 6.12
CA LYS A 75 9.01 -2.70 6.88
C LYS A 75 8.22 -3.99 6.61
N GLN A 76 8.01 -4.33 5.33
CA GLN A 76 7.28 -5.54 4.96
C GLN A 76 8.02 -6.81 5.43
N LEU A 77 9.36 -6.81 5.37
CA LEU A 77 10.15 -7.93 5.91
C LEU A 77 9.91 -8.10 7.42
N CYS A 78 9.90 -7.01 8.17
CA CYS A 78 9.62 -7.06 9.61
C CYS A 78 8.21 -7.59 9.90
N GLU A 79 7.18 -7.10 9.19
CA GLU A 79 5.79 -7.59 9.32
C GLU A 79 5.69 -9.11 9.05
N ILE A 80 6.41 -9.59 8.05
CA ILE A 80 6.46 -11.03 7.72
C ILE A 80 7.21 -11.82 8.79
N ILE A 81 8.29 -11.29 9.33
CA ILE A 81 9.04 -11.95 10.40
C ILE A 81 8.19 -12.05 11.67
N GLU A 82 7.44 -11.01 12.03
CA GLU A 82 6.48 -11.06 13.14
C GLU A 82 5.44 -12.15 12.92
N PHE A 83 4.82 -12.19 11.72
CA PHE A 83 3.87 -13.23 11.33
C PHE A 83 4.48 -14.64 11.46
N VAL A 84 5.68 -14.85 10.94
CA VAL A 84 6.41 -16.14 10.99
C VAL A 84 6.71 -16.56 12.42
N LYS A 85 7.04 -15.59 13.27
CA LYS A 85 7.30 -15.83 14.71
C LYS A 85 6.02 -16.22 15.45
N GLU A 86 4.93 -15.47 15.27
CA GLU A 86 3.65 -15.74 15.91
C GLU A 86 3.05 -17.11 15.52
N ASN A 87 3.28 -17.54 14.28
CA ASN A 87 2.77 -18.80 13.75
C ASN A 87 3.77 -19.96 13.82
N HIS A 88 4.94 -19.78 14.44
CA HIS A 88 5.98 -20.81 14.57
C HIS A 88 6.42 -21.43 13.23
N ILE A 89 6.59 -20.60 12.20
CA ILE A 89 6.94 -20.99 10.84
C ILE A 89 8.44 -20.79 10.62
N LYS A 90 9.02 -21.62 9.74
CA LYS A 90 10.39 -21.43 9.25
C LYS A 90 10.37 -20.62 7.97
N LEU A 91 11.18 -19.56 7.89
CA LEU A 91 11.34 -18.70 6.71
C LEU A 91 12.75 -18.86 6.13
N VAL A 92 12.83 -19.16 4.82
CA VAL A 92 14.09 -19.30 4.07
C VAL A 92 14.04 -18.41 2.83
N LEU A 93 14.83 -17.35 2.82
CA LEU A 93 14.89 -16.39 1.71
C LEU A 93 16.33 -16.34 1.15
N GLY A 94 16.65 -17.29 0.28
CA GLY A 94 18.03 -17.51 -0.16
C GLY A 94 18.92 -17.92 1.01
N THR A 95 19.90 -17.08 1.34
CA THR A 95 20.81 -17.30 2.49
C THR A 95 20.27 -16.76 3.81
N PHE A 96 19.20 -15.99 3.79
CA PHE A 96 18.55 -15.47 4.99
C PHE A 96 17.55 -16.49 5.53
N ILE A 97 17.85 -17.06 6.70
CA ILE A 97 17.04 -18.10 7.34
C ILE A 97 16.63 -17.64 8.73
N VAL A 98 15.31 -17.70 9.00
CA VAL A 98 14.73 -17.49 10.32
C VAL A 98 13.89 -18.71 10.66
N ASP A 99 14.30 -19.48 11.64
CA ASP A 99 13.62 -20.70 12.08
C ASP A 99 12.86 -20.40 13.37
N CYS A 100 11.58 -20.05 13.25
CA CYS A 100 10.70 -19.80 14.39
C CYS A 100 9.90 -21.06 14.82
N SER A 101 10.15 -22.22 14.21
CA SER A 101 9.58 -23.49 14.67
C SER A 101 10.14 -23.95 16.03
N ARG A 102 11.22 -23.31 16.47
CA ARG A 102 11.90 -23.51 17.77
C ARG A 102 12.09 -22.17 18.46
N GLU A 103 12.49 -22.18 19.74
CA GLU A 103 12.95 -20.96 20.39
C GLU A 103 14.11 -20.35 19.61
N LEU A 104 13.97 -19.06 19.32
CA LEU A 104 15.02 -18.31 18.63
C LEU A 104 16.22 -18.17 19.57
N ASP A 105 17.41 -18.38 19.03
CA ASP A 105 18.62 -18.05 19.77
C ASP A 105 18.68 -16.52 20.03
N PRO A 106 19.28 -16.10 21.16
CA PRO A 106 19.30 -14.69 21.56
C PRO A 106 19.94 -13.75 20.52
N MET A 107 20.89 -14.26 19.74
CA MET A 107 21.56 -13.48 18.69
C MET A 107 20.60 -13.18 17.53
N THR A 108 19.89 -14.20 17.04
CA THR A 108 18.87 -14.06 16.00
C THR A 108 17.74 -13.14 16.46
N GLU A 109 17.27 -13.30 17.70
CA GLU A 109 16.25 -12.42 18.27
C GLU A 109 16.73 -10.96 18.35
N GLY A 110 17.96 -10.73 18.76
CA GLY A 110 18.58 -9.41 18.79
C GLY A 110 18.67 -8.79 17.39
N MET A 111 19.08 -9.55 16.38
CA MET A 111 19.12 -9.10 14.99
C MET A 111 17.74 -8.72 14.46
N LEU A 112 16.70 -9.50 14.74
CA LEU A 112 15.34 -9.21 14.33
C LEU A 112 14.81 -7.91 14.97
N LYS A 113 15.08 -7.70 16.26
CA LYS A 113 14.75 -6.44 16.95
C LYS A 113 15.46 -5.24 16.31
N MET A 114 16.74 -5.37 15.96
CA MET A 114 17.49 -4.33 15.26
C MET A 114 16.88 -4.01 13.88
N MET A 115 16.47 -5.01 13.12
CA MET A 115 15.80 -4.81 11.83
C MET A 115 14.53 -3.99 11.98
N GLY A 116 13.72 -4.24 13.03
CA GLY A 116 12.54 -3.42 13.36
C GLY A 116 12.90 -1.96 13.61
N VAL A 117 13.94 -1.70 14.39
CA VAL A 117 14.43 -0.34 14.65
C VAL A 117 14.89 0.35 13.36
N PHE A 118 15.63 -0.35 12.50
CA PHE A 118 16.04 0.21 11.20
C PHE A 118 14.86 0.55 10.29
N ALA A 119 13.84 -0.31 10.25
CA ALA A 119 12.62 -0.04 9.48
C ALA A 119 11.89 1.21 10.00
N GLU A 120 11.84 1.43 11.30
CA GLU A 120 11.26 2.63 11.90
C GLU A 120 12.08 3.89 11.61
N LEU A 121 13.40 3.80 11.70
CA LEU A 121 14.31 4.90 11.34
C LEU A 121 14.15 5.28 9.87
N GLU A 122 14.10 4.33 8.94
CA GLU A 122 13.87 4.58 7.52
C GLU A 122 12.56 5.34 7.30
N ARG A 123 11.47 4.89 7.93
CA ARG A 123 10.16 5.56 7.84
C ARG A 123 10.21 7.01 8.36
N ASN A 124 10.89 7.24 9.48
CA ASN A 124 11.05 8.55 10.07
C ASN A 124 11.87 9.48 9.17
N MET A 125 12.95 8.98 8.58
CA MET A 125 13.77 9.73 7.62
C MET A 125 12.97 10.11 6.36
N ILE A 126 12.17 9.19 5.82
CA ILE A 126 11.28 9.47 4.67
C ILE A 126 10.26 10.56 5.06
N SER A 127 9.62 10.45 6.22
CA SER A 127 8.66 11.44 6.71
C SER A 127 9.27 12.83 6.86
N GLN A 128 10.47 12.92 7.42
CA GLN A 128 11.22 14.18 7.53
C GLN A 128 11.55 14.78 6.16
N ARG A 129 12.01 13.96 5.22
CA ARG A 129 12.30 14.38 3.85
C ARG A 129 11.07 14.93 3.14
N VAL A 130 9.92 14.26 3.29
CA VAL A 130 8.64 14.72 2.72
C VAL A 130 8.21 16.05 3.36
N LYS A 131 8.30 16.21 4.69
CA LYS A 131 7.98 17.46 5.38
C LYS A 131 8.85 18.61 4.90
N SER A 132 10.17 18.42 4.87
CA SER A 132 11.11 19.41 4.37
C SER A 132 10.86 19.76 2.90
N GLY A 133 10.53 18.76 2.06
CA GLY A 133 10.16 18.99 0.68
C GLY A 133 8.88 19.83 0.52
N MET A 134 7.88 19.60 1.37
CA MET A 134 6.65 20.40 1.40
C MET A 134 6.90 21.84 1.88
N GLU A 135 7.73 22.03 2.91
CA GLU A 135 8.11 23.36 3.38
C GLU A 135 8.84 24.15 2.29
N ASN A 136 9.79 23.51 1.60
CA ASN A 136 10.50 24.14 0.48
C ASN A 136 9.56 24.48 -0.68
N ALA A 137 8.59 23.61 -0.99
CA ALA A 137 7.59 23.89 -2.01
C ALA A 137 6.68 25.07 -1.62
N LYS A 138 6.26 25.16 -0.33
CA LYS A 138 5.53 26.33 0.21
C LYS A 138 6.35 27.61 0.11
N ALA A 139 7.63 27.56 0.48
CA ALA A 139 8.54 28.72 0.38
C ALA A 139 8.70 29.19 -1.08
N LYS A 140 8.57 28.31 -2.05
CA LYS A 140 8.57 28.62 -3.49
C LYS A 140 7.18 29.03 -4.03
N GLY A 141 6.20 29.28 -3.15
CA GLY A 141 4.85 29.72 -3.53
C GLY A 141 3.96 28.61 -4.12
N LYS A 142 4.37 27.34 -4.05
CA LYS A 142 3.51 26.24 -4.53
C LYS A 142 2.38 25.97 -3.53
N ILE A 143 1.16 25.87 -4.04
CA ILE A 143 -0.01 25.46 -3.27
C ILE A 143 0.10 23.96 -3.04
N ILE A 144 0.11 23.55 -1.74
CA ILE A 144 0.17 22.15 -1.35
C ILE A 144 -1.19 21.73 -0.81
N GLY A 145 -1.67 20.59 -1.28
CA GLY A 145 -2.95 20.03 -0.88
C GLY A 145 -3.96 20.01 -2.03
N ARG A 146 -5.21 19.74 -1.70
CA ARG A 146 -6.29 19.78 -2.68
C ARG A 146 -6.50 21.21 -3.15
N PRO A 147 -6.56 21.47 -4.46
CA PRO A 147 -6.89 22.79 -4.99
C PRO A 147 -8.19 23.32 -4.37
N SER A 148 -8.21 24.62 -4.03
CA SER A 148 -9.44 25.28 -3.58
C SER A 148 -10.41 25.33 -4.75
N THR A 149 -11.67 25.06 -4.46
CA THR A 149 -12.75 25.22 -5.45
C THR A 149 -12.95 26.72 -5.72
N THR A 150 -12.92 27.11 -6.96
CA THR A 150 -13.12 28.49 -7.43
C THR A 150 -14.53 28.66 -8.04
N ALA A 151 -14.89 29.87 -8.45
CA ALA A 151 -16.16 30.14 -9.13
C ALA A 151 -16.28 29.35 -10.45
N ASP A 152 -15.17 29.12 -11.15
CA ASP A 152 -15.14 28.35 -12.40
C ASP A 152 -15.43 26.86 -12.20
N ASP A 153 -15.21 26.35 -10.99
CA ASP A 153 -15.50 24.94 -10.65
C ASP A 153 -16.97 24.72 -10.26
N VAL A 154 -17.77 25.80 -10.14
CA VAL A 154 -19.19 25.70 -9.82
C VAL A 154 -19.95 25.28 -11.10
N PRO A 155 -20.69 24.15 -11.07
CA PRO A 155 -21.38 23.68 -12.27
C PRO A 155 -22.37 24.67 -12.82
N THR A 156 -22.47 24.77 -14.14
CA THR A 156 -23.41 25.68 -14.83
C THR A 156 -24.86 25.46 -14.40
N ILE A 157 -25.23 24.21 -14.08
CA ILE A 157 -26.57 23.89 -13.56
C ILE A 157 -26.84 24.60 -12.22
N PHE A 158 -25.81 24.81 -11.37
CA PHE A 158 -25.99 25.55 -10.13
C PHE A 158 -26.33 27.02 -10.39
N TYR A 159 -25.61 27.66 -11.29
CA TYR A 159 -25.94 29.05 -11.71
C TYR A 159 -27.32 29.20 -12.33
N ARG A 160 -27.84 28.17 -13.02
CA ARG A 160 -29.20 28.17 -13.60
C ARG A 160 -30.27 28.17 -12.50
N HIS A 161 -30.06 27.50 -11.40
CA HIS A 161 -31.04 27.39 -10.30
C HIS A 161 -30.79 28.40 -9.17
N TYR A 162 -29.64 29.05 -9.13
CA TYR A 162 -29.28 30.03 -8.11
C TYR A 162 -30.25 31.21 -8.02
N PRO A 163 -30.76 31.82 -9.14
CA PRO A 163 -31.76 32.90 -9.05
C PRO A 163 -33.04 32.47 -8.34
N LYS A 164 -33.52 31.26 -8.56
CA LYS A 164 -34.72 30.73 -7.87
C LYS A 164 -34.52 30.63 -6.37
N TYR A 165 -33.33 30.19 -5.97
CA TYR A 165 -32.96 30.19 -4.55
C TYR A 165 -32.88 31.60 -3.99
N LYS A 166 -32.28 32.54 -4.69
CA LYS A 166 -32.15 33.94 -4.25
C LYS A 166 -33.51 34.65 -4.12
N ASN A 167 -34.46 34.29 -4.98
CA ASN A 167 -35.84 34.81 -4.95
C ASN A 167 -36.72 34.12 -3.88
N GLY A 168 -36.22 33.13 -3.18
CA GLY A 168 -36.97 32.37 -2.17
C GLY A 168 -37.94 31.32 -2.72
N GLU A 169 -37.89 31.02 -4.03
CA GLU A 169 -38.75 30.03 -4.70
C GLU A 169 -38.39 28.59 -4.30
N ILE A 170 -37.12 28.34 -4.00
CA ILE A 170 -36.60 27.02 -3.57
C ILE A 170 -35.69 27.20 -2.37
N ASN A 171 -35.66 26.16 -1.52
CA ASN A 171 -34.74 26.11 -0.38
C ASN A 171 -33.40 25.45 -0.74
N LYS A 172 -32.42 25.49 0.18
CA LYS A 172 -31.07 24.90 -0.01
C LYS A 172 -31.09 23.41 -0.31
N SER A 173 -32.00 22.67 0.30
CA SER A 173 -32.12 21.23 0.09
C SER A 173 -32.71 20.91 -1.30
N GLU A 174 -33.63 21.72 -1.76
CA GLU A 174 -34.16 21.61 -3.14
C GLU A 174 -33.10 21.98 -4.15
N LEU A 175 -32.31 23.03 -3.91
CA LEU A 175 -31.19 23.41 -4.76
C LEU A 175 -30.15 22.27 -4.83
N ALA A 176 -29.85 21.63 -3.72
CA ALA A 176 -28.97 20.46 -3.68
C ALA A 176 -29.47 19.32 -4.56
N ARG A 177 -30.79 19.02 -4.47
CA ARG A 177 -31.42 17.97 -5.26
C ARG A 177 -31.43 18.29 -6.76
N LEU A 178 -31.77 19.54 -7.12
CA LEU A 178 -31.82 19.99 -8.53
C LEU A 178 -30.44 20.01 -9.18
N CYS A 179 -29.39 20.25 -8.40
CA CYS A 179 -28.01 20.26 -8.87
C CYS A 179 -27.29 18.90 -8.69
N SER A 180 -27.95 17.90 -8.12
CA SER A 180 -27.36 16.58 -7.80
C SER A 180 -26.08 16.66 -6.95
N VAL A 181 -26.05 17.58 -5.97
CA VAL A 181 -24.94 17.79 -5.04
C VAL A 181 -25.39 17.63 -3.60
N SER A 182 -24.42 17.43 -2.68
CA SER A 182 -24.71 17.37 -1.26
C SER A 182 -25.01 18.76 -0.67
N ASN A 183 -25.77 18.82 0.42
CA ASN A 183 -26.03 20.08 1.14
C ASN A 183 -24.73 20.83 1.52
N PRO A 184 -23.68 20.18 2.07
CA PRO A 184 -22.40 20.85 2.33
C PRO A 184 -21.79 21.50 1.08
N THR A 185 -21.96 20.85 -0.10
CA THR A 185 -21.49 21.39 -1.38
C THR A 185 -22.27 22.65 -1.78
N VAL A 186 -23.59 22.67 -1.55
CA VAL A 186 -24.41 23.89 -1.77
C VAL A 186 -23.90 25.06 -0.93
N TYR A 187 -23.67 24.86 0.37
CA TYR A 187 -23.14 25.93 1.23
C TYR A 187 -21.79 26.44 0.74
N LYS A 188 -20.92 25.53 0.27
CA LYS A 188 -19.63 25.89 -0.30
C LYS A 188 -19.77 26.74 -1.58
N TYR A 189 -20.63 26.35 -2.47
CA TYR A 189 -20.86 27.06 -3.74
C TYR A 189 -21.53 28.44 -3.51
N LEU A 190 -22.50 28.52 -2.59
CA LEU A 190 -23.11 29.78 -2.22
C LEU A 190 -22.08 30.78 -1.70
N LYS A 191 -21.19 30.33 -0.78
CA LYS A 191 -20.12 31.16 -0.25
C LYS A 191 -19.18 31.67 -1.36
N ILE A 192 -18.78 30.83 -2.29
CA ILE A 192 -17.91 31.20 -3.41
C ILE A 192 -18.57 32.25 -4.31
N ILE A 193 -19.87 32.10 -4.60
CA ILE A 193 -20.60 33.06 -5.44
C ILE A 193 -20.83 34.40 -4.73
N GLU A 194 -21.10 34.39 -3.44
CA GLU A 194 -21.29 35.60 -2.60
C GLU A 194 -19.97 36.37 -2.42
N GLU A 195 -18.81 35.69 -2.35
CA GLU A 195 -17.49 36.33 -2.25
C GLU A 195 -16.97 36.84 -3.62
N SER A 196 -17.58 36.41 -4.73
CA SER A 196 -17.18 36.79 -6.11
C SER A 196 -18.02 37.95 -6.68
N ASN A 197 -19.09 38.35 -5.98
CA ASN A 197 -19.95 39.51 -6.30
C ASN A 197 -19.65 40.68 -5.35
#